data_bc12dd05ef76f05b55c1e12a1b699c71
#
_entry.id   bc12dd05ef76f05b55c1e12a1b699c71
#
_cell.length_a   1.000
_cell.length_b   1.000
_cell.length_c   1.000
_cell.angle_alpha   90.00
_cell.angle_beta   90.00
_cell.angle_gamma   90.00
#
_symmetry.space_group_name_H-M   'P 1'
#
loop_
_entity.id
_entity.type
_entity.pdbx_description
1 polymer ?
#
loop_
_entity_poly.entity_id
_entity_poly.type
_entity_poly.pdbx_seq_one_letter_code
_entity_poly.pdbx_strand_id
1 'polypeptide(L)'
;MRVAWYWFRTSFHRRWTNYLTIVLLVGLVGGIAIGSVGAARRTQSSFNVFLASTNPSDMNVLLYAPNLTSKLSRPPLVRHVEVTTFADLGFPAGRHGAPRLPAAMTSGDVTGLGSVNGELFSQDKLAVTAGRMANPNKVNQFVMTAAAEREMGWHVGQAVPMYFYTTAQENLSTFGTAKVKPSLRLTMHLVGTVVLNDEVVLDEVDRVPTFMIFTPALTRPFVGTGVHFDNYALQLDHGARDVPAVEREIIAALPRGATYNFHVTSTVSGQVNRSIKPESIALGIFGLIAALTALVIAGGLIARALQRDDGDLEILRALGVNRMMTASSSLLGVLGAIVTGAVLADVVGVALSPLSPIGPIRAVYPDGGVSFDWPVLGLGFVIVVVALAAAAVALAQRRARRTAVHQRMLDLSSVLGRHACSETSAFR
;
A
#
# COMPACT_ATOMS: atom_id res chain seq x y z
N MET A 1 22.27 -44.10 9.12
CA MET A 1 21.54 -43.16 8.27
C MET A 1 20.85 -43.79 7.05
N ARG A 2 21.45 -44.72 6.30
CA ARG A 2 20.84 -45.35 5.10
C ARG A 2 19.54 -46.14 5.41
N VAL A 3 19.45 -46.83 6.53
CA VAL A 3 18.26 -47.59 6.95
C VAL A 3 17.10 -46.66 7.33
N ALA A 4 17.38 -45.55 8.01
CA ALA A 4 16.35 -44.54 8.36
C ALA A 4 15.77 -43.84 7.11
N TRP A 5 16.59 -43.59 6.09
CA TRP A 5 16.14 -43.05 4.81
C TRP A 5 15.26 -44.02 3.99
N TYR A 6 15.63 -45.28 3.95
CA TYR A 6 14.83 -46.32 3.27
C TYR A 6 13.45 -46.49 3.93
N TRP A 7 13.43 -46.50 5.26
CA TRP A 7 12.21 -46.56 6.05
C TRP A 7 11.34 -45.32 5.88
N PHE A 8 11.93 -44.14 5.81
CA PHE A 8 11.22 -42.90 5.50
C PHE A 8 10.54 -42.98 4.15
N ARG A 9 11.21 -43.46 3.12
CA ARG A 9 10.67 -43.55 1.75
C ARG A 9 9.48 -44.55 1.65
N THR A 10 9.54 -45.68 2.33
CA THR A 10 8.45 -46.68 2.33
C THR A 10 7.26 -46.21 3.19
N SER A 11 7.50 -45.60 4.35
CA SER A 11 6.46 -45.06 5.23
C SER A 11 5.81 -43.77 4.64
N PHE A 12 6.54 -43.00 3.83
CA PHE A 12 6.05 -41.79 3.19
C PHE A 12 4.87 -42.06 2.25
N HIS A 13 4.93 -43.10 1.44
CA HIS A 13 3.85 -43.48 0.52
C HIS A 13 2.54 -43.83 1.24
N ARG A 14 2.63 -44.41 2.46
CA ARG A 14 1.45 -44.79 3.27
C ARG A 14 0.87 -43.61 4.05
N ARG A 15 1.65 -42.51 4.27
CA ARG A 15 1.31 -41.39 5.16
C ARG A 15 1.26 -40.06 4.45
N TRP A 16 1.43 -40.07 3.14
CA TRP A 16 1.56 -38.81 2.37
C TRP A 16 0.35 -37.88 2.52
N THR A 17 -0.86 -38.42 2.68
CA THR A 17 -2.08 -37.64 2.89
C THR A 17 -2.04 -36.81 4.17
N ASN A 18 -1.49 -37.37 5.26
CA ASN A 18 -1.35 -36.61 6.52
C ASN A 18 -0.31 -35.49 6.40
N TYR A 19 0.82 -35.76 5.73
CA TYR A 19 1.84 -34.72 5.49
C TYR A 19 1.32 -33.67 4.53
N LEU A 20 0.61 -34.07 3.48
CA LEU A 20 -0.03 -33.14 2.54
C LEU A 20 -1.04 -32.22 3.24
N THR A 21 -1.85 -32.75 4.16
CA THR A 21 -2.80 -31.94 4.94
C THR A 21 -2.06 -30.89 5.78
N ILE A 22 -0.94 -31.26 6.42
CA ILE A 22 -0.12 -30.31 7.18
C ILE A 22 0.47 -29.26 6.24
N VAL A 23 1.05 -29.66 5.11
CA VAL A 23 1.63 -28.75 4.11
C VAL A 23 0.59 -27.77 3.59
N LEU A 24 -0.58 -28.25 3.17
CA LEU A 24 -1.65 -27.40 2.64
C LEU A 24 -2.19 -26.43 3.70
N LEU A 25 -2.41 -26.92 4.92
CA LEU A 25 -2.94 -26.08 5.99
C LEU A 25 -1.93 -25.01 6.41
N VAL A 26 -0.67 -25.39 6.66
CA VAL A 26 0.40 -24.44 7.00
C VAL A 26 0.63 -23.51 5.82
N GLY A 27 0.64 -24.01 4.59
CA GLY A 27 0.86 -23.22 3.38
C GLY A 27 -0.25 -22.21 3.13
N LEU A 28 -1.51 -22.64 3.16
CA LEU A 28 -2.63 -21.72 2.86
C LEU A 28 -2.89 -20.73 4.00
N VAL A 29 -3.08 -21.23 5.24
CA VAL A 29 -3.41 -20.34 6.36
C VAL A 29 -2.20 -19.52 6.79
N GLY A 30 -1.01 -20.13 6.80
CA GLY A 30 0.25 -19.40 7.02
C GLY A 30 0.51 -18.36 5.94
N GLY A 31 0.21 -18.70 4.67
CA GLY A 31 0.33 -17.76 3.54
C GLY A 31 -0.63 -16.57 3.64
N ILE A 32 -1.88 -16.82 4.06
CA ILE A 32 -2.82 -15.73 4.36
C ILE A 32 -2.28 -14.86 5.50
N ALA A 33 -1.72 -15.43 6.55
CA ALA A 33 -1.16 -14.68 7.67
C ALA A 33 0.03 -13.82 7.23
N ILE A 34 1.01 -14.39 6.52
CA ILE A 34 2.19 -13.68 5.99
C ILE A 34 1.75 -12.62 4.98
N GLY A 35 0.86 -12.97 4.05
CA GLY A 35 0.31 -12.04 3.06
C GLY A 35 -0.43 -10.86 3.69
N SER A 36 -1.18 -11.08 4.77
CA SER A 36 -1.88 -10.01 5.50
C SER A 36 -0.91 -9.06 6.20
N VAL A 37 0.17 -9.57 6.79
CA VAL A 37 1.22 -8.72 7.40
C VAL A 37 1.96 -7.93 6.33
N GLY A 38 2.29 -8.55 5.18
CA GLY A 38 2.87 -7.87 4.03
C GLY A 38 1.94 -6.78 3.47
N ALA A 39 0.64 -7.09 3.35
CA ALA A 39 -0.37 -6.13 2.93
C ALA A 39 -0.52 -4.96 3.92
N ALA A 40 -0.51 -5.23 5.23
CA ALA A 40 -0.52 -4.19 6.26
C ALA A 40 0.64 -3.22 6.13
N ARG A 41 1.86 -3.75 5.97
CA ARG A 41 3.07 -2.96 5.82
C ARG A 41 3.07 -2.15 4.51
N ARG A 42 2.67 -2.77 3.39
CA ARG A 42 2.57 -2.10 2.09
C ARG A 42 1.51 -1.01 2.10
N THR A 43 0.35 -1.24 2.71
CA THR A 43 -0.70 -0.24 2.88
C THR A 43 -0.21 0.92 3.74
N GLN A 44 0.48 0.66 4.84
CA GLN A 44 1.04 1.68 5.73
C GLN A 44 2.06 2.60 5.02
N SER A 45 2.90 2.06 4.14
CA SER A 45 3.93 2.82 3.41
C SER A 45 3.45 3.36 2.07
N SER A 46 2.25 3.01 1.62
CA SER A 46 1.79 3.24 0.25
C SER A 46 1.75 4.71 -0.14
N PHE A 47 1.28 5.58 0.75
CA PHE A 47 1.22 7.01 0.47
C PHE A 47 2.61 7.63 0.32
N ASN A 48 3.54 7.29 1.20
CA ASN A 48 4.91 7.83 1.12
C ASN A 48 5.63 7.36 -0.14
N VAL A 49 5.42 6.11 -0.57
CA VAL A 49 5.98 5.58 -1.83
C VAL A 49 5.36 6.29 -3.02
N PHE A 50 4.04 6.45 -3.03
CA PHE A 50 3.33 7.19 -4.06
C PHE A 50 3.83 8.63 -4.13
N LEU A 51 3.84 9.36 -3.02
CA LEU A 51 4.28 10.76 -2.95
C LEU A 51 5.72 10.92 -3.45
N ALA A 52 6.64 10.07 -3.03
CA ALA A 52 8.02 10.09 -3.50
C ALA A 52 8.13 9.92 -5.03
N SER A 53 7.22 9.16 -5.66
CA SER A 53 7.20 8.96 -7.12
C SER A 53 6.76 10.20 -7.90
N THR A 54 6.06 11.15 -7.25
CA THR A 54 5.57 12.38 -7.86
C THR A 54 6.59 13.50 -7.88
N ASN A 55 7.78 13.33 -7.31
CA ASN A 55 8.77 14.41 -7.10
C ASN A 55 8.14 15.58 -6.34
N PRO A 56 7.71 15.39 -5.08
CA PRO A 56 6.88 16.35 -4.37
C PRO A 56 7.63 17.63 -4.03
N SER A 57 6.88 18.72 -3.94
CA SER A 57 7.30 19.93 -3.23
C SER A 57 7.29 19.68 -1.72
N ASP A 58 8.11 20.43 -0.98
CA ASP A 58 8.11 20.40 0.49
C ASP A 58 7.01 21.30 1.06
N MET A 59 6.72 22.39 0.34
CA MET A 59 5.63 23.32 0.64
C MET A 59 5.12 24.01 -0.62
N ASN A 60 3.83 24.31 -0.63
CA ASN A 60 3.16 25.13 -1.62
C ASN A 60 2.72 26.44 -0.99
N VAL A 61 2.86 27.52 -1.75
CA VAL A 61 2.46 28.87 -1.33
C VAL A 61 1.47 29.42 -2.34
N LEU A 62 0.19 29.46 -1.97
CA LEU A 62 -0.84 30.11 -2.77
C LEU A 62 -0.84 31.61 -2.47
N LEU A 63 -0.64 32.40 -3.50
CA LEU A 63 -0.54 33.86 -3.39
C LEU A 63 -1.49 34.58 -4.37
N TYR A 64 -2.18 35.61 -3.88
CA TYR A 64 -2.88 36.54 -4.71
C TYR A 64 -2.02 37.82 -4.83
N ALA A 65 -1.13 37.81 -5.82
CA ALA A 65 -0.18 38.90 -6.04
C ALA A 65 0.36 38.87 -7.49
N PRO A 66 0.94 39.97 -8.00
CA PRO A 66 1.68 39.88 -9.25
C PRO A 66 2.88 38.95 -9.11
N ASN A 67 3.32 38.40 -10.23
CA ASN A 67 4.40 37.40 -10.31
C ASN A 67 5.58 37.65 -9.34
N LEU A 68 5.76 36.77 -8.36
CA LEU A 68 6.80 36.84 -7.34
C LEU A 68 7.88 35.75 -7.49
N THR A 69 7.88 34.99 -8.58
CA THR A 69 8.80 33.86 -8.78
C THR A 69 10.26 34.24 -8.51
N SER A 70 10.72 35.40 -8.99
CA SER A 70 12.10 35.88 -8.80
C SER A 70 12.43 36.21 -7.34
N LYS A 71 11.42 36.54 -6.51
CA LYS A 71 11.60 36.82 -5.09
C LYS A 71 11.57 35.53 -4.28
N LEU A 72 10.70 34.60 -4.64
CA LEU A 72 10.52 33.33 -3.93
C LEU A 72 11.62 32.28 -4.23
N SER A 73 12.35 32.48 -5.34
CA SER A 73 13.53 31.66 -5.65
C SER A 73 14.83 32.13 -4.99
N ARG A 74 14.80 33.27 -4.28
CA ARG A 74 15.99 33.88 -3.63
C ARG A 74 16.28 33.43 -2.19
N PRO A 75 15.31 32.97 -1.37
CA PRO A 75 15.63 32.46 -0.04
C PRO A 75 16.74 31.39 -0.10
N PRO A 76 17.76 31.47 0.74
CA PRO A 76 18.96 30.62 0.63
C PRO A 76 18.68 29.12 0.85
N LEU A 77 17.49 28.77 1.38
CA LEU A 77 17.06 27.39 1.62
C LEU A 77 16.13 26.84 0.54
N VAL A 78 15.82 27.63 -0.51
CA VAL A 78 14.96 27.19 -1.60
C VAL A 78 15.83 26.68 -2.75
N ARG A 79 15.71 25.37 -3.01
CA ARG A 79 16.45 24.67 -4.08
C ARG A 79 15.80 24.83 -5.44
N HIS A 80 14.47 24.72 -5.51
CA HIS A 80 13.72 24.76 -6.76
C HIS A 80 12.32 25.33 -6.54
N VAL A 81 11.81 26.05 -7.55
CA VAL A 81 10.46 26.64 -7.55
C VAL A 81 9.79 26.35 -8.88
N GLU A 82 8.66 25.70 -8.84
CA GLU A 82 7.74 25.60 -9.98
C GLU A 82 6.42 26.32 -9.66
N VAL A 83 5.69 26.72 -10.71
CA VAL A 83 4.54 27.61 -10.56
C VAL A 83 3.38 27.10 -11.38
N THR A 84 2.20 27.04 -10.74
CA THR A 84 0.91 27.00 -11.44
C THR A 84 0.14 28.28 -11.21
N THR A 85 -0.64 28.70 -12.18
CA THR A 85 -1.55 29.85 -12.10
C THR A 85 -2.99 29.36 -12.09
N PHE A 86 -3.78 29.90 -11.16
CA PHE A 86 -5.24 29.68 -11.07
C PHE A 86 -5.99 30.71 -11.89
N ALA A 87 -5.61 30.92 -13.14
CA ALA A 87 -6.40 31.72 -14.03
C ALA A 87 -7.52 30.86 -14.63
N ASP A 88 -8.69 31.42 -14.79
CA ASP A 88 -9.75 30.82 -15.59
C ASP A 88 -9.33 30.88 -17.06
N LEU A 89 -8.40 29.98 -17.44
CA LEU A 89 -7.69 30.05 -18.70
C LEU A 89 -8.51 29.57 -19.89
N GLY A 90 -9.50 28.75 -19.70
CA GLY A 90 -10.22 28.16 -20.82
C GLY A 90 -11.71 28.01 -20.61
N PHE A 91 -12.50 28.50 -21.55
CA PHE A 91 -13.94 28.35 -21.55
C PHE A 91 -14.41 27.60 -22.78
N PRO A 92 -15.39 26.69 -22.70
CA PRO A 92 -15.98 26.08 -23.88
C PRO A 92 -16.53 27.14 -24.84
N ALA A 93 -16.35 26.93 -26.12
CA ALA A 93 -16.83 27.86 -27.15
C ALA A 93 -18.36 27.91 -27.14
N GLY A 94 -18.91 29.12 -27.02
CA GLY A 94 -20.33 29.39 -27.13
C GLY A 94 -20.74 29.75 -28.55
N ARG A 95 -22.03 30.07 -28.73
CA ARG A 95 -22.58 30.57 -29.98
C ARG A 95 -22.12 32.05 -30.18
N HIS A 96 -21.95 32.43 -31.43
CA HIS A 96 -21.64 33.83 -31.83
C HIS A 96 -20.33 34.41 -31.22
N GLY A 97 -19.40 33.57 -30.83
CA GLY A 97 -18.09 33.99 -30.33
C GLY A 97 -18.05 34.38 -28.84
N ALA A 98 -19.13 34.25 -28.11
CA ALA A 98 -19.14 34.37 -26.65
C ALA A 98 -18.67 33.07 -25.98
N PRO A 99 -18.06 33.11 -24.77
CA PRO A 99 -17.78 31.90 -24.03
C PRO A 99 -19.08 31.22 -23.62
N ARG A 100 -19.08 29.90 -23.65
CA ARG A 100 -20.13 29.10 -23.01
C ARG A 100 -19.72 28.93 -21.55
N LEU A 101 -20.41 29.59 -20.64
CA LEU A 101 -20.18 29.50 -19.20
C LEU A 101 -21.04 28.40 -18.62
N PRO A 102 -20.53 27.16 -18.46
CA PRO A 102 -21.25 26.11 -17.76
C PRO A 102 -21.51 26.51 -16.31
N ALA A 103 -22.59 26.01 -15.72
CA ALA A 103 -22.93 26.33 -14.34
C ALA A 103 -21.77 25.98 -13.38
N ALA A 104 -21.12 24.85 -13.59
CA ALA A 104 -19.96 24.42 -12.81
C ALA A 104 -18.78 25.41 -12.84
N MET A 105 -18.54 26.11 -13.95
CA MET A 105 -17.51 27.14 -14.03
C MET A 105 -18.00 28.48 -13.45
N THR A 106 -19.27 28.79 -13.60
CA THR A 106 -19.85 30.03 -13.06
C THR A 106 -19.94 30.02 -11.53
N SER A 107 -20.23 28.85 -10.95
CA SER A 107 -20.25 28.64 -9.49
C SER A 107 -18.84 28.53 -8.89
N GLY A 108 -17.80 28.44 -9.72
CA GLY A 108 -16.42 28.18 -9.27
C GLY A 108 -16.17 26.70 -8.88
N ASP A 109 -17.11 25.80 -9.26
CA ASP A 109 -16.96 24.37 -8.97
C ASP A 109 -15.90 23.70 -9.86
N VAL A 110 -15.64 24.25 -11.06
CA VAL A 110 -14.57 23.80 -11.96
C VAL A 110 -13.66 24.97 -12.31
N THR A 111 -12.39 24.83 -12.01
CA THR A 111 -11.38 25.89 -12.20
C THR A 111 -10.28 25.43 -13.17
N GLY A 112 -9.79 26.36 -14.00
CA GLY A 112 -8.62 26.15 -14.84
C GLY A 112 -7.32 26.34 -14.07
N LEU A 113 -6.41 25.39 -14.18
CA LEU A 113 -5.10 25.42 -13.57
C LEU A 113 -4.02 25.29 -14.64
N GLY A 114 -3.20 26.32 -14.80
CA GLY A 114 -2.16 26.34 -15.82
C GLY A 114 -0.77 26.13 -15.26
N SER A 115 -0.06 25.11 -15.71
CA SER A 115 1.35 24.95 -15.39
C SER A 115 2.18 26.02 -16.12
N VAL A 116 3.09 26.69 -15.42
CA VAL A 116 3.92 27.73 -15.99
C VAL A 116 5.29 27.21 -16.43
N ASN A 117 5.99 26.53 -15.54
CA ASN A 117 7.36 26.10 -15.77
C ASN A 117 7.60 24.61 -15.53
N GLY A 118 6.58 23.83 -15.14
CA GLY A 118 6.69 22.37 -15.02
C GLY A 118 5.94 21.78 -13.85
N GLU A 119 5.44 22.59 -12.92
CA GLU A 119 4.60 22.10 -11.82
C GLU A 119 3.43 21.27 -12.37
N LEU A 120 3.08 20.18 -11.70
CA LEU A 120 2.14 19.13 -12.10
C LEU A 120 2.63 18.22 -13.25
N PHE A 121 3.78 18.51 -13.86
CA PHE A 121 4.39 17.70 -14.93
C PHE A 121 5.76 17.14 -14.56
N SER A 122 6.65 17.94 -13.99
CA SER A 122 8.01 17.58 -13.56
C SER A 122 8.14 17.48 -12.04
N GLN A 123 7.48 18.38 -11.33
CA GLN A 123 7.33 18.42 -9.87
C GLN A 123 5.86 18.29 -9.54
N ASP A 124 5.53 17.72 -8.38
CA ASP A 124 4.16 17.39 -7.96
C ASP A 124 3.36 16.65 -9.06
N LYS A 125 4.03 15.69 -9.71
CA LYS A 125 3.49 15.01 -10.88
C LYS A 125 2.11 14.42 -10.61
N LEU A 126 1.20 14.70 -11.52
CA LEU A 126 -0.14 14.16 -11.49
C LEU A 126 -0.14 12.64 -11.73
N ALA A 127 -0.95 11.92 -10.99
CA ALA A 127 -1.21 10.51 -11.22
C ALA A 127 -2.33 10.33 -12.25
N VAL A 128 -2.04 9.61 -13.34
CA VAL A 128 -3.02 9.34 -14.40
C VAL A 128 -3.90 8.16 -13.99
N THR A 129 -5.21 8.36 -13.95
CA THR A 129 -6.19 7.31 -13.65
C THR A 129 -6.86 6.75 -14.89
N ALA A 130 -6.97 7.54 -15.95
CA ALA A 130 -7.47 7.10 -17.25
C ALA A 130 -6.80 7.87 -18.39
N GLY A 131 -6.61 7.25 -19.54
CA GLY A 131 -5.95 7.85 -20.69
C GLY A 131 -4.44 8.00 -20.51
N ARG A 132 -3.90 9.19 -20.73
CA ARG A 132 -2.46 9.52 -20.60
C ARG A 132 -2.25 10.96 -20.14
N MET A 133 -1.06 11.26 -19.65
CA MET A 133 -0.66 12.64 -19.34
C MET A 133 -0.59 13.51 -20.60
N ALA A 134 -0.94 14.78 -20.49
CA ALA A 134 -0.77 15.77 -21.54
C ALA A 134 0.73 15.99 -21.81
N ASN A 135 1.09 16.18 -23.07
CA ASN A 135 2.47 16.53 -23.44
C ASN A 135 2.71 18.00 -23.10
N PRO A 136 3.68 18.34 -22.24
CA PRO A 136 3.92 19.72 -21.77
C PRO A 136 4.27 20.69 -22.90
N ASN A 137 4.72 20.19 -24.06
CA ASN A 137 5.08 20.99 -25.22
C ASN A 137 3.93 21.14 -26.24
N LYS A 138 2.74 20.59 -25.97
CA LYS A 138 1.56 20.70 -26.84
C LYS A 138 0.56 21.70 -26.26
N VAL A 139 0.23 22.72 -27.03
CA VAL A 139 -0.71 23.78 -26.64
C VAL A 139 -2.18 23.34 -26.59
N ASN A 140 -2.52 22.27 -27.30
CA ASN A 140 -3.90 21.82 -27.51
C ASN A 140 -4.26 20.55 -26.74
N GLN A 141 -3.50 20.19 -25.71
CA GLN A 141 -3.80 19.06 -24.84
C GLN A 141 -4.03 19.53 -23.41
N PHE A 142 -4.95 18.88 -22.72
CA PHE A 142 -5.19 19.09 -21.30
C PHE A 142 -5.59 17.79 -20.63
N VAL A 143 -5.50 17.77 -19.32
CA VAL A 143 -6.03 16.71 -18.44
C VAL A 143 -6.97 17.34 -17.44
N MET A 144 -7.81 16.56 -16.79
CA MET A 144 -8.68 17.05 -15.75
C MET A 144 -8.86 16.03 -14.65
N THR A 145 -9.31 16.49 -13.49
CA THR A 145 -9.66 15.58 -12.39
C THR A 145 -10.93 14.81 -12.71
N ALA A 146 -11.08 13.62 -12.11
CA ALA A 146 -12.27 12.80 -12.32
C ALA A 146 -13.58 13.49 -11.88
N ALA A 147 -13.49 14.39 -10.90
CA ALA A 147 -14.62 15.20 -10.48
C ALA A 147 -14.99 16.24 -11.54
N ALA A 148 -14.01 16.97 -12.07
CA ALA A 148 -14.24 17.93 -13.14
C ALA A 148 -14.78 17.26 -14.42
N GLU A 149 -14.30 16.05 -14.75
CA GLU A 149 -14.81 15.26 -15.86
C GLU A 149 -16.31 14.98 -15.71
N ARG A 150 -16.74 14.57 -14.52
CA ARG A 150 -18.17 14.33 -14.21
C ARG A 150 -19.01 15.60 -14.26
N GLU A 151 -18.53 16.69 -13.65
CA GLU A 151 -19.24 17.97 -13.62
C GLU A 151 -19.42 18.58 -15.02
N MET A 152 -18.39 18.46 -15.86
CA MET A 152 -18.44 18.97 -17.23
C MET A 152 -19.14 18.01 -18.21
N GLY A 153 -19.32 16.74 -17.84
CA GLY A 153 -19.86 15.69 -18.71
C GLY A 153 -18.95 15.37 -19.90
N TRP A 154 -17.63 15.55 -19.74
CA TRP A 154 -16.65 15.28 -20.79
C TRP A 154 -16.00 13.92 -20.59
N HIS A 155 -15.33 13.40 -21.63
CA HIS A 155 -14.69 12.10 -21.60
C HIS A 155 -13.32 12.14 -22.27
N VAL A 156 -12.40 11.32 -21.79
CA VAL A 156 -11.08 11.16 -22.40
C VAL A 156 -11.19 10.85 -23.88
N GLY A 157 -10.42 11.56 -24.70
CA GLY A 157 -10.47 11.50 -26.16
C GLY A 157 -11.36 12.57 -26.80
N GLN A 158 -12.17 13.29 -26.01
CA GLN A 158 -13.04 14.34 -26.55
C GLN A 158 -12.25 15.57 -26.97
N ALA A 159 -12.66 16.14 -28.13
CA ALA A 159 -12.18 17.44 -28.60
C ALA A 159 -13.18 18.53 -28.20
N VAL A 160 -12.70 19.53 -27.48
CA VAL A 160 -13.52 20.63 -26.97
C VAL A 160 -13.00 21.96 -27.54
N PRO A 161 -13.79 22.68 -28.32
CA PRO A 161 -13.43 24.05 -28.72
C PRO A 161 -13.44 24.93 -27.48
N MET A 162 -12.31 25.60 -27.19
CA MET A 162 -12.17 26.51 -26.05
C MET A 162 -11.71 27.88 -26.47
N TYR A 163 -12.16 28.87 -25.73
CA TYR A 163 -11.79 30.26 -25.82
C TYR A 163 -10.98 30.65 -24.59
N PHE A 164 -9.87 31.32 -24.79
CA PHE A 164 -8.97 31.80 -23.76
C PHE A 164 -9.00 33.31 -23.70
N TYR A 165 -9.09 33.85 -22.49
CA TYR A 165 -9.17 35.25 -22.24
C TYR A 165 -8.04 35.69 -21.30
N THR A 166 -7.64 36.95 -21.37
CA THR A 166 -6.73 37.49 -20.36
C THR A 166 -7.51 37.94 -19.14
N THR A 167 -6.88 38.00 -17.98
CA THR A 167 -7.50 38.47 -16.72
C THR A 167 -8.07 39.88 -16.89
N ALA A 168 -7.43 40.76 -17.69
CA ALA A 168 -7.96 42.08 -18.00
C ALA A 168 -9.31 42.02 -18.76
N GLN A 169 -9.49 41.01 -19.61
CA GLN A 169 -10.76 40.81 -20.33
C GLN A 169 -11.84 40.23 -19.42
N GLU A 170 -11.52 39.34 -18.52
CA GLU A 170 -12.43 38.73 -17.55
C GLU A 170 -13.01 39.76 -16.58
N ASN A 171 -12.21 40.74 -16.20
CA ASN A 171 -12.62 41.86 -15.34
C ASN A 171 -13.51 42.90 -16.03
N LEU A 172 -13.78 42.78 -17.33
CA LEU A 172 -14.68 43.71 -18.03
C LEU A 172 -16.13 43.38 -17.66
N SER A 173 -16.93 44.44 -17.41
CA SER A 173 -18.36 44.31 -17.14
C SER A 173 -19.17 43.65 -18.29
N THR A 174 -18.58 43.59 -19.48
CA THR A 174 -19.16 42.96 -20.68
C THR A 174 -18.61 41.56 -20.93
N PHE A 175 -17.80 41.02 -20.03
CA PHE A 175 -17.32 39.64 -20.12
C PHE A 175 -18.50 38.66 -20.20
N GLY A 176 -18.33 37.59 -20.94
CA GLY A 176 -19.42 36.64 -21.20
C GLY A 176 -20.32 37.00 -22.37
N THR A 177 -20.13 38.17 -22.97
CA THR A 177 -20.87 38.61 -24.16
C THR A 177 -20.00 38.54 -25.42
N ALA A 178 -20.64 38.61 -26.62
CA ALA A 178 -19.91 38.64 -27.89
C ALA A 178 -19.08 39.92 -28.12
N LYS A 179 -19.21 40.92 -27.26
CA LYS A 179 -18.41 42.15 -27.33
C LYS A 179 -16.94 41.91 -26.92
N VAL A 180 -16.69 40.94 -26.04
CA VAL A 180 -15.34 40.58 -25.62
C VAL A 180 -14.87 39.42 -26.47
N LYS A 181 -13.94 39.66 -27.38
CA LYS A 181 -13.37 38.64 -28.26
C LYS A 181 -12.28 37.88 -27.51
N PRO A 182 -12.24 36.53 -27.61
CA PRO A 182 -11.19 35.75 -26.99
C PRO A 182 -9.80 36.09 -27.57
N SER A 183 -8.79 36.11 -26.72
CA SER A 183 -7.38 36.32 -27.09
C SER A 183 -6.83 35.13 -27.89
N LEU A 184 -7.30 33.92 -27.58
CA LEU A 184 -6.88 32.68 -28.27
C LEU A 184 -8.10 31.77 -28.44
N ARG A 185 -8.14 31.06 -29.55
CA ARG A 185 -9.17 30.06 -29.86
C ARG A 185 -8.47 28.76 -30.26
N LEU A 186 -8.74 27.70 -29.53
CA LEU A 186 -8.16 26.36 -29.80
C LEU A 186 -9.21 25.26 -29.67
N THR A 187 -9.04 24.22 -30.44
CA THR A 187 -9.69 22.93 -30.15
C THR A 187 -8.77 22.15 -29.23
N MET A 188 -9.19 21.99 -27.99
CA MET A 188 -8.45 21.30 -26.93
C MET A 188 -8.84 19.83 -26.91
N HIS A 189 -7.88 18.96 -26.64
CA HIS A 189 -8.11 17.52 -26.54
C HIS A 189 -7.92 17.08 -25.08
N LEU A 190 -8.98 16.55 -24.47
CA LEU A 190 -8.90 15.90 -23.18
C LEU A 190 -8.20 14.54 -23.37
N VAL A 191 -6.95 14.43 -22.87
CA VAL A 191 -6.11 13.26 -23.11
C VAL A 191 -6.03 12.31 -21.92
N GLY A 192 -6.44 12.75 -20.75
CA GLY A 192 -6.45 11.88 -19.56
C GLY A 192 -7.16 12.48 -18.37
N THR A 193 -7.52 11.60 -17.46
CA THR A 193 -8.05 11.92 -16.14
C THR A 193 -6.95 11.70 -15.12
N VAL A 194 -6.84 12.60 -14.16
CA VAL A 194 -5.71 12.67 -13.21
C VAL A 194 -6.20 12.91 -11.79
N VAL A 195 -5.29 12.66 -10.85
CA VAL A 195 -5.44 12.97 -9.42
C VAL A 195 -4.18 13.72 -8.98
N LEU A 196 -4.34 14.75 -8.15
CA LEU A 196 -3.23 15.47 -7.53
C LEU A 196 -2.59 14.60 -6.43
N ASN A 197 -1.32 14.82 -6.16
CA ASN A 197 -0.56 13.98 -5.23
C ASN A 197 -1.00 14.14 -3.76
N ASP A 198 -1.52 15.29 -3.38
CA ASP A 198 -2.02 15.61 -2.04
C ASP A 198 -3.51 15.30 -1.84
N GLU A 199 -4.24 15.01 -2.90
CA GLU A 199 -5.70 14.80 -2.90
C GLU A 199 -6.14 13.35 -3.17
N VAL A 200 -5.21 12.41 -3.17
CA VAL A 200 -5.50 10.97 -3.33
C VAL A 200 -6.31 10.42 -2.15
N VAL A 201 -6.10 10.96 -0.95
CA VAL A 201 -6.87 10.64 0.24
C VAL A 201 -7.56 11.91 0.70
N LEU A 202 -8.83 12.03 0.36
CA LEU A 202 -9.65 13.17 0.75
C LEU A 202 -9.94 13.10 2.26
N ASP A 203 -9.78 14.21 2.95
CA ASP A 203 -10.34 14.42 4.28
C ASP A 203 -11.83 14.80 4.12
N GLU A 204 -12.67 14.48 5.13
CA GLU A 204 -14.11 14.80 5.08
C GLU A 204 -14.41 16.30 4.97
N VAL A 205 -13.42 17.15 5.22
CA VAL A 205 -13.51 18.62 5.18
C VAL A 205 -13.10 19.19 3.83
N ASP A 206 -12.32 18.45 3.03
CA ASP A 206 -11.79 18.92 1.77
C ASP A 206 -12.79 18.72 0.63
N ARG A 207 -12.99 19.80 -0.17
CA ARG A 207 -13.74 19.68 -1.41
C ARG A 207 -12.96 18.81 -2.39
N VAL A 208 -13.69 17.97 -3.09
CA VAL A 208 -13.09 17.18 -4.20
C VAL A 208 -12.57 18.14 -5.26
N PRO A 209 -11.28 18.09 -5.59
CA PRO A 209 -10.70 19.02 -6.56
C PRO A 209 -11.29 18.85 -7.95
N THR A 210 -11.73 19.94 -8.51
CA THR A 210 -12.40 20.00 -9.81
C THR A 210 -11.59 20.88 -10.76
N PHE A 211 -10.43 20.37 -11.20
CA PHE A 211 -9.50 21.14 -12.03
C PHE A 211 -9.44 20.66 -13.47
N MET A 212 -9.38 21.62 -14.40
CA MET A 212 -8.85 21.44 -15.75
C MET A 212 -7.40 21.91 -15.75
N ILE A 213 -6.47 21.04 -16.15
CA ILE A 213 -5.03 21.29 -16.04
C ILE A 213 -4.43 21.45 -17.42
N PHE A 214 -3.88 22.62 -17.65
CA PHE A 214 -3.30 23.05 -18.93
C PHE A 214 -1.78 22.95 -18.93
N THR A 215 -1.22 22.71 -20.12
CA THR A 215 0.21 22.51 -20.33
C THR A 215 1.01 23.80 -20.21
N PRO A 216 2.30 23.72 -19.87
CA PRO A 216 3.21 24.88 -19.87
C PRO A 216 3.28 25.59 -21.22
N ALA A 217 3.19 24.84 -22.32
CA ALA A 217 3.21 25.43 -23.67
C ALA A 217 2.01 26.37 -23.92
N LEU A 218 0.83 26.04 -23.36
CA LEU A 218 -0.33 26.90 -23.45
C LEU A 218 -0.24 28.06 -22.45
N THR A 219 0.17 27.79 -21.20
CA THR A 219 0.07 28.78 -20.10
C THR A 219 1.09 29.89 -20.15
N ARG A 220 2.34 29.61 -20.54
CA ARG A 220 3.44 30.57 -20.55
C ARG A 220 3.12 31.93 -21.22
N PRO A 221 2.43 31.98 -22.37
CA PRO A 221 2.09 33.25 -23.01
C PRO A 221 1.13 34.14 -22.21
N PHE A 222 0.41 33.58 -21.24
CA PHE A 222 -0.56 34.31 -20.41
C PHE A 222 0.02 34.75 -19.06
N VAL A 223 1.22 34.28 -18.70
CA VAL A 223 1.89 34.66 -17.44
C VAL A 223 2.28 36.13 -17.47
N GLY A 224 1.96 36.88 -16.44
CA GLY A 224 2.31 38.28 -16.28
C GLY A 224 1.29 39.27 -16.84
N THR A 225 0.15 38.83 -17.36
CA THR A 225 -0.89 39.72 -17.93
C THR A 225 -1.88 40.28 -16.89
N GLY A 226 -1.65 40.05 -15.60
CA GLY A 226 -2.52 40.58 -14.53
C GLY A 226 -2.13 40.07 -13.15
N VAL A 227 -2.99 40.35 -12.16
CA VAL A 227 -2.92 39.79 -10.82
C VAL A 227 -3.68 38.45 -10.83
N HIS A 228 -3.01 37.41 -10.45
CA HIS A 228 -3.56 36.04 -10.44
C HIS A 228 -3.39 35.41 -9.08
N PHE A 229 -4.14 34.33 -8.82
CA PHE A 229 -3.74 33.36 -7.83
C PHE A 229 -2.69 32.46 -8.46
N ASP A 230 -1.48 32.54 -7.91
CA ASP A 230 -0.38 31.68 -8.29
C ASP A 230 -0.09 30.72 -7.14
N ASN A 231 0.14 29.46 -7.45
CA ASN A 231 0.67 28.48 -6.52
C ASN A 231 2.16 28.27 -6.82
N TYR A 232 2.99 28.52 -5.83
CA TYR A 232 4.44 28.33 -5.89
C TYR A 232 4.80 27.05 -5.14
N ALA A 233 5.21 26.04 -5.86
CA ALA A 233 5.67 24.76 -5.35
C ALA A 233 7.17 24.82 -5.09
N LEU A 234 7.56 24.72 -3.82
CA LEU A 234 8.92 24.93 -3.35
C LEU A 234 9.54 23.60 -2.92
N GLN A 235 10.72 23.30 -3.46
CA GLN A 235 11.60 22.27 -2.92
C GLN A 235 12.71 22.93 -2.10
N LEU A 236 12.90 22.46 -0.87
CA LEU A 236 13.85 23.00 0.09
C LEU A 236 15.09 22.13 0.22
N ASP A 237 16.19 22.70 0.70
CA ASP A 237 17.47 21.96 0.79
C ASP A 237 17.41 20.79 1.79
N HIS A 238 16.76 21.00 2.95
CA HIS A 238 16.62 19.99 3.99
C HIS A 238 15.15 19.59 4.23
N GLY A 239 14.26 19.83 3.24
CA GLY A 239 12.86 19.45 3.28
C GLY A 239 12.08 20.12 4.40
N ALA A 240 11.21 19.38 5.08
CA ALA A 240 10.31 19.91 6.10
C ALA A 240 11.02 20.65 7.27
N ARG A 241 12.33 20.46 7.46
CA ARG A 241 13.08 21.17 8.53
C ARG A 241 13.25 22.65 8.23
N ASP A 242 13.32 23.02 6.95
CA ASP A 242 13.56 24.39 6.52
C ASP A 242 12.26 25.19 6.40
N VAL A 243 11.09 24.53 6.39
CA VAL A 243 9.76 25.15 6.22
C VAL A 243 9.57 26.36 7.16
N PRO A 244 9.79 26.29 8.50
CA PRO A 244 9.53 27.43 9.36
C PRO A 244 10.45 28.65 9.11
N ALA A 245 11.64 28.42 8.56
CA ALA A 245 12.56 29.49 8.20
C ALA A 245 12.12 30.17 6.91
N VAL A 246 11.78 29.35 5.89
CA VAL A 246 11.34 29.83 4.58
C VAL A 246 9.99 30.55 4.66
N GLU A 247 9.03 30.06 5.45
CA GLU A 247 7.76 30.74 5.71
C GLU A 247 7.99 32.17 6.22
N ARG A 248 8.86 32.35 7.22
CA ARG A 248 9.18 33.67 7.79
C ARG A 248 9.81 34.59 6.76
N GLU A 249 10.72 34.09 5.93
CA GLU A 249 11.37 34.87 4.86
C GLU A 249 10.37 35.27 3.77
N ILE A 250 9.48 34.36 3.38
CA ILE A 250 8.42 34.66 2.39
C ILE A 250 7.48 35.73 2.94
N ILE A 251 6.98 35.56 4.17
CA ILE A 251 6.09 36.55 4.80
C ILE A 251 6.75 37.93 4.86
N ALA A 252 8.05 38.00 5.18
CA ALA A 252 8.80 39.26 5.22
C ALA A 252 8.98 39.90 3.85
N ALA A 253 9.00 39.09 2.76
CA ALA A 253 9.17 39.57 1.37
C ALA A 253 7.85 39.96 0.71
N LEU A 254 6.69 39.56 1.28
CA LEU A 254 5.38 39.81 0.71
C LEU A 254 4.96 41.31 0.86
N PRO A 255 4.23 41.85 -0.10
CA PRO A 255 3.61 43.15 0.03
C PRO A 255 2.64 43.21 1.22
N ARG A 256 2.51 44.41 1.86
CA ARG A 256 1.52 44.59 2.91
C ARG A 256 0.10 44.33 2.38
N GLY A 257 -0.66 43.48 3.03
CA GLY A 257 -2.02 43.10 2.65
C GLY A 257 -2.12 42.01 1.58
N ALA A 258 -1.02 41.36 1.22
CA ALA A 258 -1.08 40.17 0.35
C ALA A 258 -1.86 39.06 1.01
N THR A 259 -2.73 38.39 0.26
CA THR A 259 -3.42 37.18 0.69
C THR A 259 -2.56 36.00 0.31
N TYR A 260 -2.25 35.17 1.30
CA TYR A 260 -1.44 33.95 1.11
C TYR A 260 -1.95 32.79 1.95
N ASN A 261 -1.67 31.60 1.48
CA ASN A 261 -1.90 30.36 2.21
C ASN A 261 -0.70 29.41 2.01
N PHE A 262 -0.23 28.81 3.10
CA PHE A 262 0.82 27.81 3.07
C PHE A 262 0.21 26.41 3.19
N HIS A 263 0.64 25.52 2.31
CA HIS A 263 0.29 24.12 2.31
C HIS A 263 1.58 23.30 2.45
N VAL A 264 1.78 22.69 3.61
CA VAL A 264 3.02 21.97 3.93
C VAL A 264 2.83 20.48 3.71
N THR A 265 3.58 19.90 2.79
CA THR A 265 3.46 18.51 2.36
C THR A 265 3.64 17.51 3.50
N SER A 266 4.55 17.78 4.45
CA SER A 266 4.75 16.90 5.61
C SER A 266 3.55 16.86 6.55
N THR A 267 2.78 17.94 6.65
CA THR A 267 1.54 18.01 7.44
C THR A 267 0.47 17.14 6.82
N VAL A 268 0.27 17.26 5.50
CA VAL A 268 -0.67 16.44 4.72
C VAL A 268 -0.30 14.97 4.81
N SER A 269 0.97 14.64 4.59
CA SER A 269 1.48 13.28 4.72
C SER A 269 1.20 12.69 6.11
N GLY A 270 1.32 13.51 7.15
CA GLY A 270 1.01 13.11 8.53
C GLY A 270 -0.48 12.82 8.73
N GLN A 271 -1.37 13.58 8.11
CA GLN A 271 -2.82 13.36 8.18
C GLN A 271 -3.22 12.10 7.41
N VAL A 272 -2.77 11.97 6.17
CA VAL A 272 -3.02 10.78 5.32
C VAL A 272 -2.52 9.50 5.98
N ASN A 273 -1.31 9.52 6.52
CA ASN A 273 -0.76 8.35 7.23
C ASN A 273 -1.61 7.98 8.47
N ARG A 274 -2.21 8.94 9.16
CA ARG A 274 -3.14 8.69 10.26
C ARG A 274 -4.45 8.06 9.78
N SER A 275 -4.97 8.49 8.64
CA SER A 275 -6.20 7.93 8.05
C SER A 275 -6.02 6.49 7.55
N ILE A 276 -4.84 6.13 7.02
CA ILE A 276 -4.52 4.77 6.53
C ILE A 276 -4.18 3.81 7.68
N LYS A 277 -3.72 4.34 8.82
CA LYS A 277 -3.25 3.53 9.96
C LYS A 277 -4.27 2.51 10.48
N PRO A 278 -5.58 2.82 10.63
CA PRO A 278 -6.57 1.83 11.07
C PRO A 278 -6.70 0.62 10.13
N GLU A 279 -6.66 0.84 8.82
CA GLU A 279 -6.73 -0.24 7.82
C GLU A 279 -5.50 -1.17 7.92
N SER A 280 -4.31 -0.60 8.06
CA SER A 280 -3.08 -1.37 8.19
C SER A 280 -3.04 -2.16 9.50
N ILE A 281 -3.54 -1.60 10.61
CA ILE A 281 -3.68 -2.28 11.90
C ILE A 281 -4.67 -3.44 11.79
N ALA A 282 -5.83 -3.22 11.17
CA ALA A 282 -6.84 -4.26 10.97
C ALA A 282 -6.29 -5.46 10.18
N LEU A 283 -5.53 -5.21 9.10
CA LEU A 283 -4.83 -6.25 8.35
C LEU A 283 -3.79 -6.98 9.20
N GLY A 284 -3.03 -6.27 10.02
CA GLY A 284 -2.05 -6.86 10.92
C GLY A 284 -2.70 -7.76 11.97
N ILE A 285 -3.80 -7.31 12.59
CA ILE A 285 -4.59 -8.11 13.54
C ILE A 285 -5.19 -9.35 12.87
N PHE A 286 -5.75 -9.20 11.67
CA PHE A 286 -6.26 -10.33 10.89
C PHE A 286 -5.16 -11.35 10.62
N GLY A 287 -3.97 -10.91 10.21
CA GLY A 287 -2.80 -11.77 10.01
C GLY A 287 -2.39 -12.50 11.28
N LEU A 288 -2.40 -11.82 12.43
CA LEU A 288 -2.10 -12.43 13.73
C LEU A 288 -3.12 -13.51 14.11
N ILE A 289 -4.40 -13.23 13.95
CA ILE A 289 -5.47 -14.21 14.22
C ILE A 289 -5.33 -15.43 13.31
N ALA A 290 -5.08 -15.22 12.02
CA ALA A 290 -4.84 -16.29 11.07
C ALA A 290 -3.62 -17.14 11.47
N ALA A 291 -2.52 -16.51 11.88
CA ALA A 291 -1.31 -17.19 12.33
C ALA A 291 -1.56 -18.04 13.59
N LEU A 292 -2.28 -17.49 14.59
CA LEU A 292 -2.63 -18.23 15.80
C LEU A 292 -3.57 -19.41 15.49
N THR A 293 -4.54 -19.21 14.63
CA THR A 293 -5.45 -20.27 14.17
C THR A 293 -4.68 -21.38 13.44
N ALA A 294 -3.78 -21.01 12.53
CA ALA A 294 -2.91 -21.96 11.84
C ALA A 294 -2.06 -22.79 12.82
N LEU A 295 -1.49 -22.14 13.82
CA LEU A 295 -0.65 -22.78 14.85
C LEU A 295 -1.45 -23.81 15.67
N VAL A 296 -2.67 -23.44 16.10
CA VAL A 296 -3.54 -24.33 16.88
C VAL A 296 -3.96 -25.54 16.06
N ILE A 297 -4.43 -25.34 14.83
CA ILE A 297 -4.91 -26.42 13.97
C ILE A 297 -3.74 -27.31 13.53
N ALA A 298 -2.61 -26.72 13.10
CA ALA A 298 -1.41 -27.48 12.72
C ALA A 298 -0.86 -28.26 13.92
N GLY A 299 -0.81 -27.66 15.10
CA GLY A 299 -0.42 -28.33 16.34
C GLY A 299 -1.32 -29.55 16.65
N GLY A 300 -2.63 -29.41 16.45
CA GLY A 300 -3.60 -30.51 16.59
C GLY A 300 -3.38 -31.64 15.57
N LEU A 301 -3.09 -31.30 14.31
CA LEU A 301 -2.76 -32.25 13.25
C LEU A 301 -1.45 -32.99 13.53
N ILE A 302 -0.41 -32.24 13.96
CA ILE A 302 0.87 -32.84 14.37
C ILE A 302 0.68 -33.80 15.54
N ALA A 303 -0.11 -33.39 16.54
CA ALA A 303 -0.43 -34.25 17.66
C ALA A 303 -1.11 -35.59 17.23
N ARG A 304 -2.08 -35.51 16.31
CA ARG A 304 -2.76 -36.69 15.75
C ARG A 304 -1.83 -37.55 14.89
N ALA A 305 -0.96 -36.89 14.06
CA ALA A 305 0.02 -37.62 13.25
C ALA A 305 0.98 -38.44 14.12
N LEU A 306 1.47 -37.85 15.20
CA LEU A 306 2.31 -38.52 16.17
C LEU A 306 1.56 -39.65 16.92
N GLN A 307 0.21 -39.56 17.16
CA GLN A 307 -0.60 -40.57 17.85
C GLN A 307 -0.81 -41.85 17.05
N ARG A 308 -0.95 -41.75 15.77
CA ARG A 308 -1.18 -42.92 14.89
C ARG A 308 0.06 -43.80 14.73
N ASP A 309 1.23 -43.31 15.10
CA ASP A 309 2.49 -44.05 15.04
C ASP A 309 2.65 -45.09 16.16
N ASP A 310 1.87 -45.02 17.24
CA ASP A 310 2.07 -45.85 18.42
C ASP A 310 1.77 -47.35 18.14
N GLY A 311 0.80 -47.66 17.27
CA GLY A 311 0.45 -49.06 16.91
C GLY A 311 1.55 -49.78 16.11
N ASP A 312 2.16 -49.09 15.13
CA ASP A 312 3.24 -49.66 14.32
C ASP A 312 4.56 -49.77 15.13
N LEU A 313 4.72 -48.93 16.16
CA LEU A 313 5.87 -48.91 17.04
C LEU A 313 5.94 -50.08 18.01
N GLU A 314 4.81 -50.66 18.39
CA GLU A 314 4.72 -51.82 19.29
C GLU A 314 5.25 -53.10 18.62
N ILE A 315 4.94 -53.28 17.34
CA ILE A 315 5.46 -54.37 16.51
C ILE A 315 6.97 -54.22 16.30
N LEU A 316 7.47 -53.02 16.06
CA LEU A 316 8.90 -52.77 15.85
C LEU A 316 9.73 -52.92 17.14
N ARG A 317 9.14 -52.61 18.29
CA ARG A 317 9.78 -52.83 19.60
C ARG A 317 9.95 -54.30 19.88
N ALA A 318 8.98 -55.14 19.48
CA ALA A 318 9.08 -56.60 19.58
C ALA A 318 10.24 -57.16 18.72
N LEU A 319 10.65 -56.44 17.66
CA LEU A 319 11.76 -56.74 16.77
C LEU A 319 13.11 -56.11 17.21
N GLY A 320 13.18 -55.45 18.39
CA GLY A 320 14.44 -54.94 18.97
C GLY A 320 14.89 -53.56 18.46
N VAL A 321 14.05 -52.80 17.76
CA VAL A 321 14.41 -51.47 17.26
C VAL A 321 14.41 -50.42 18.39
N ASN A 322 15.46 -49.62 18.48
CA ASN A 322 15.67 -48.62 19.52
C ASN A 322 14.60 -47.52 19.43
N ARG A 323 13.98 -47.17 20.58
CA ARG A 323 12.92 -46.12 20.71
C ARG A 323 13.32 -44.76 20.14
N MET A 324 14.60 -44.43 20.27
CA MET A 324 15.12 -43.13 19.80
C MET A 324 15.17 -43.03 18.26
N MET A 325 15.38 -44.18 17.59
CA MET A 325 15.48 -44.25 16.13
C MET A 325 14.11 -44.17 15.43
N THR A 326 13.06 -44.68 16.05
CA THR A 326 11.69 -44.61 15.53
C THR A 326 11.05 -43.26 15.79
N ALA A 327 11.28 -42.65 16.95
CA ALA A 327 10.80 -41.27 17.24
C ALA A 327 11.46 -40.23 16.35
N SER A 328 12.74 -40.40 16.00
CA SER A 328 13.44 -39.46 15.11
C SER A 328 12.94 -39.52 13.66
N SER A 329 12.51 -40.69 13.17
CA SER A 329 12.03 -40.82 11.78
C SER A 329 10.65 -40.16 11.56
N SER A 330 9.73 -40.25 12.52
CA SER A 330 8.43 -39.58 12.45
C SER A 330 8.56 -38.05 12.62
N LEU A 331 9.48 -37.59 13.49
CA LEU A 331 9.79 -36.19 13.64
C LEU A 331 10.37 -35.59 12.36
N LEU A 332 11.26 -36.31 11.65
CA LEU A 332 11.83 -35.86 10.38
C LEU A 332 10.75 -35.65 9.30
N GLY A 333 9.76 -36.56 9.22
CA GLY A 333 8.64 -36.41 8.29
C GLY A 333 7.77 -35.17 8.58
N VAL A 334 7.46 -34.93 9.86
CA VAL A 334 6.69 -33.75 10.29
C VAL A 334 7.48 -32.47 10.07
N LEU A 335 8.78 -32.44 10.38
CA LEU A 335 9.64 -31.27 10.13
C LEU A 335 9.74 -30.98 8.62
N GLY A 336 9.89 -32.02 7.79
CA GLY A 336 9.86 -31.86 6.33
C GLY A 336 8.55 -31.25 5.84
N ALA A 337 7.41 -31.72 6.38
CA ALA A 337 6.09 -31.17 6.05
C ALA A 337 5.95 -29.69 6.51
N ILE A 338 6.46 -29.34 7.69
CA ILE A 338 6.46 -27.97 8.19
C ILE A 338 7.27 -27.04 7.28
N VAL A 339 8.50 -27.43 6.91
CA VAL A 339 9.37 -26.63 6.03
C VAL A 339 8.73 -26.45 4.64
N THR A 340 8.21 -27.54 4.06
CA THR A 340 7.52 -27.47 2.76
C THR A 340 6.26 -26.61 2.84
N GLY A 341 5.50 -26.72 3.95
CA GLY A 341 4.34 -25.87 4.23
C GLY A 341 4.72 -24.39 4.38
N ALA A 342 5.83 -24.08 5.04
CA ALA A 342 6.32 -22.72 5.19
C ALA A 342 6.76 -22.10 3.84
N VAL A 343 7.43 -22.89 2.98
CA VAL A 343 7.75 -22.44 1.60
C VAL A 343 6.46 -22.18 0.81
N LEU A 344 5.46 -23.06 0.93
CA LEU A 344 4.16 -22.84 0.29
C LEU A 344 3.47 -21.59 0.85
N ALA A 345 3.61 -21.29 2.14
CA ALA A 345 3.07 -20.09 2.76
C ALA A 345 3.69 -18.83 2.17
N ASP A 346 5.00 -18.80 1.95
CA ASP A 346 5.66 -17.69 1.27
C ASP A 346 5.17 -17.51 -0.17
N VAL A 347 5.02 -18.61 -0.91
CA VAL A 347 4.47 -18.59 -2.29
C VAL A 347 3.05 -18.00 -2.30
N VAL A 348 2.19 -18.43 -1.38
CA VAL A 348 0.82 -17.93 -1.25
C VAL A 348 0.85 -16.45 -0.82
N GLY A 349 1.71 -16.06 0.13
CA GLY A 349 1.88 -14.68 0.55
C GLY A 349 2.27 -13.75 -0.60
N VAL A 350 3.22 -14.19 -1.43
CA VAL A 350 3.63 -13.47 -2.65
C VAL A 350 2.49 -13.42 -3.69
N ALA A 351 1.76 -14.52 -3.89
CA ALA A 351 0.63 -14.57 -4.82
C ALA A 351 -0.52 -13.63 -4.40
N LEU A 352 -0.69 -13.37 -3.11
CA LEU A 352 -1.68 -12.42 -2.57
C LEU A 352 -1.19 -10.96 -2.62
N SER A 353 0.10 -10.70 -2.85
CA SER A 353 0.67 -9.36 -2.81
C SER A 353 0.03 -8.35 -3.79
N PRO A 354 -0.47 -8.72 -5.01
CA PRO A 354 -1.14 -7.76 -5.89
C PRO A 354 -2.47 -7.24 -5.36
N LEU A 355 -3.04 -7.85 -4.31
CA LEU A 355 -4.25 -7.34 -3.65
C LEU A 355 -3.97 -6.09 -2.80
N SER A 356 -2.71 -5.81 -2.46
CA SER A 356 -2.28 -4.64 -1.70
C SER A 356 -1.52 -3.63 -2.59
N PRO A 357 -1.50 -2.32 -2.24
CA PRO A 357 -2.16 -1.72 -1.08
C PRO A 357 -3.69 -1.72 -1.21
N ILE A 358 -4.37 -1.63 -0.07
CA ILE A 358 -5.82 -1.47 0.02
C ILE A 358 -6.13 0.02 0.19
N GLY A 359 -7.34 0.45 -0.20
CA GLY A 359 -7.77 1.85 -0.06
C GLY A 359 -7.61 2.68 -1.33
N PRO A 360 -7.82 4.01 -1.23
CA PRO A 360 -7.89 4.92 -2.38
C PRO A 360 -6.58 5.02 -3.17
N ILE A 361 -5.43 4.83 -2.51
CA ILE A 361 -4.10 4.91 -3.13
C ILE A 361 -3.86 3.78 -4.14
N ARG A 362 -4.61 2.68 -4.06
CA ARG A 362 -4.44 1.53 -4.96
C ARG A 362 -4.48 1.88 -6.44
N ALA A 363 -5.36 2.81 -6.83
CA ALA A 363 -5.56 3.21 -8.22
C ALA A 363 -4.36 3.95 -8.83
N VAL A 364 -3.56 4.59 -7.99
CA VAL A 364 -2.42 5.44 -8.39
C VAL A 364 -1.06 4.92 -7.88
N TYR A 365 -1.07 3.75 -7.24
CA TYR A 365 0.15 3.17 -6.69
C TYR A 365 1.11 2.73 -7.80
N PRO A 366 2.36 3.22 -7.83
CA PRO A 366 3.28 3.01 -8.96
C PRO A 366 3.65 1.54 -9.17
N ASP A 367 3.72 0.75 -8.07
CA ASP A 367 4.17 -0.64 -8.09
C ASP A 367 3.03 -1.62 -7.80
N GLY A 368 1.92 -1.52 -8.54
CA GLY A 368 0.70 -2.34 -8.34
C GLY A 368 0.85 -3.85 -8.61
N GLY A 369 2.05 -4.33 -8.91
CA GLY A 369 2.34 -5.73 -9.27
C GLY A 369 2.67 -6.64 -8.08
N VAL A 370 3.20 -7.82 -8.42
CA VAL A 370 3.75 -8.78 -7.47
C VAL A 370 4.95 -8.16 -6.76
N SER A 371 4.94 -8.16 -5.44
CA SER A 371 6.05 -7.64 -4.65
C SER A 371 6.61 -8.70 -3.69
N PHE A 372 7.92 -8.66 -3.51
CA PHE A 372 8.65 -9.53 -2.60
C PHE A 372 9.12 -8.70 -1.38
N ASP A 373 8.37 -8.76 -0.29
CA ASP A 373 8.79 -8.16 0.98
C ASP A 373 9.69 -9.17 1.73
N TRP A 374 10.98 -9.23 1.37
CA TRP A 374 11.94 -10.16 1.94
C TRP A 374 12.00 -10.18 3.47
N PRO A 375 11.95 -9.04 4.17
CA PRO A 375 11.84 -9.03 5.64
C PRO A 375 10.62 -9.76 6.16
N VAL A 376 9.44 -9.57 5.55
CA VAL A 376 8.18 -10.21 5.99
C VAL A 376 8.19 -11.70 5.66
N LEU A 377 8.60 -12.07 4.45
CA LEU A 377 8.68 -13.46 4.01
C LEU A 377 9.71 -14.22 4.85
N GLY A 378 10.94 -13.73 4.96
CA GLY A 378 12.00 -14.40 5.71
C GLY A 378 11.70 -14.54 7.20
N LEU A 379 11.19 -13.48 7.85
CA LEU A 379 10.82 -13.53 9.26
C LEU A 379 9.59 -14.42 9.46
N GLY A 380 8.59 -14.35 8.59
CA GLY A 380 7.41 -15.20 8.60
C GLY A 380 7.76 -16.66 8.48
N PHE A 381 8.60 -17.02 7.50
CA PHE A 381 9.12 -18.38 7.34
C PHE A 381 9.79 -18.90 8.62
N VAL A 382 10.72 -18.13 9.18
CA VAL A 382 11.45 -18.53 10.40
C VAL A 382 10.49 -18.71 11.57
N ILE A 383 9.54 -17.78 11.78
CA ILE A 383 8.56 -17.85 12.87
C ILE A 383 7.69 -19.10 12.72
N VAL A 384 7.15 -19.36 11.53
CA VAL A 384 6.29 -20.55 11.28
C VAL A 384 7.07 -21.83 11.52
N VAL A 385 8.29 -21.96 10.98
CA VAL A 385 9.11 -23.17 11.15
C VAL A 385 9.49 -23.37 12.62
N VAL A 386 9.98 -22.33 13.29
CA VAL A 386 10.41 -22.44 14.70
C VAL A 386 9.24 -22.74 15.62
N ALA A 387 8.11 -22.03 15.46
CA ALA A 387 6.94 -22.22 16.32
C ALA A 387 6.36 -23.65 16.16
N LEU A 388 6.19 -24.14 14.93
CA LEU A 388 5.64 -25.47 14.68
C LEU A 388 6.64 -26.59 15.04
N ALA A 389 7.94 -26.40 14.79
CA ALA A 389 8.97 -27.33 15.21
C ALA A 389 9.04 -27.44 16.74
N ALA A 390 9.01 -26.31 17.44
CA ALA A 390 8.97 -26.28 18.91
C ALA A 390 7.71 -26.97 19.44
N ALA A 391 6.55 -26.73 18.84
CA ALA A 391 5.30 -27.43 19.19
C ALA A 391 5.40 -28.95 18.96
N ALA A 392 5.96 -29.38 17.83
CA ALA A 392 6.16 -30.80 17.53
C ALA A 392 7.09 -31.48 18.54
N VAL A 393 8.23 -30.84 18.86
CA VAL A 393 9.18 -31.35 19.87
C VAL A 393 8.55 -31.39 21.26
N ALA A 394 7.84 -30.32 21.67
CA ALA A 394 7.15 -30.29 22.98
C ALA A 394 6.09 -31.37 23.10
N LEU A 395 5.32 -31.62 22.05
CA LEU A 395 4.33 -32.70 22.01
C LEU A 395 4.98 -34.08 22.08
N ALA A 396 6.08 -34.29 21.36
CA ALA A 396 6.84 -35.55 21.42
C ALA A 396 7.43 -35.80 22.83
N GLN A 397 7.99 -34.79 23.48
CA GLN A 397 8.54 -34.90 24.84
C GLN A 397 7.46 -35.13 25.89
N ARG A 398 6.32 -34.44 25.85
CA ARG A 398 5.20 -34.65 26.78
C ARG A 398 4.69 -36.11 26.71
N ARG A 399 4.70 -36.71 25.53
CA ARG A 399 4.33 -38.10 25.31
C ARG A 399 5.34 -39.08 25.90
N ALA A 400 6.63 -38.88 25.60
CA ALA A 400 7.69 -39.71 26.15
C ALA A 400 7.62 -39.78 27.67
N ARG A 401 7.29 -38.66 28.33
CA ARG A 401 7.11 -38.61 29.80
C ARG A 401 5.86 -39.38 30.26
N ARG A 402 4.71 -39.25 29.57
CA ARG A 402 3.47 -39.96 29.94
C ARG A 402 3.61 -41.46 29.80
N THR A 403 4.23 -41.95 28.73
CA THR A 403 4.48 -43.38 28.52
C THR A 403 5.44 -43.97 29.58
N ALA A 404 6.46 -43.23 29.99
CA ALA A 404 7.38 -43.63 31.04
C ALA A 404 6.71 -43.76 32.42
N VAL A 405 5.78 -42.87 32.76
CA VAL A 405 5.00 -42.90 34.00
C VAL A 405 4.05 -44.11 33.99
N HIS A 406 3.36 -44.35 32.88
CA HIS A 406 2.42 -45.46 32.77
C HIS A 406 3.12 -46.83 32.87
N GLN A 407 4.30 -47.01 32.28
CA GLN A 407 5.11 -48.22 32.39
C GLN A 407 5.61 -48.43 33.83
N ARG A 408 6.04 -47.39 34.53
CA ARG A 408 6.41 -47.52 35.95
C ARG A 408 5.24 -47.94 36.84
N MET A 409 4.02 -47.48 36.55
CA MET A 409 2.80 -47.91 37.27
C MET A 409 2.49 -49.38 37.02
N LEU A 410 2.62 -49.86 35.77
CA LEU A 410 2.42 -51.27 35.40
C LEU A 410 3.47 -52.21 36.02
N ASP A 411 4.74 -51.77 36.05
CA ASP A 411 5.82 -52.53 36.71
C ASP A 411 5.59 -52.63 38.22
N LEU A 412 5.15 -51.56 38.88
CA LEU A 412 4.80 -51.58 40.31
C LEU A 412 3.62 -52.51 40.61
N SER A 413 2.57 -52.51 39.76
CA SER A 413 1.42 -53.38 39.91
C SER A 413 1.78 -54.83 39.66
N SER A 414 2.71 -55.13 38.74
CA SER A 414 3.21 -56.50 38.49
C SER A 414 4.10 -57.06 39.62
N VAL A 415 4.85 -56.12 40.29
CA VAL A 415 5.67 -56.54 41.47
C VAL A 415 4.77 -56.75 42.65
N LEU A 416 3.76 -55.93 42.93
CA LEU A 416 2.79 -56.11 44.00
C LEU A 416 1.95 -57.36 43.79
N GLY A 417 1.53 -57.71 42.57
CA GLY A 417 0.81 -58.95 42.23
C GLY A 417 1.65 -60.19 42.45
N ARG A 418 2.96 -60.18 42.19
CA ARG A 418 3.88 -61.27 42.48
C ARG A 418 4.08 -61.53 43.98
N HIS A 419 4.16 -60.50 44.80
CA HIS A 419 4.23 -60.64 46.26
C HIS A 419 2.93 -61.20 46.86
N ALA A 420 1.77 -60.74 46.37
CA ALA A 420 0.48 -61.29 46.80
C ALA A 420 0.29 -62.77 46.43
N CYS A 421 0.80 -63.24 45.29
CA CYS A 421 0.76 -64.66 44.90
C CYS A 421 1.77 -65.55 45.69
N SER A 422 2.89 -65.03 46.18
CA SER A 422 3.87 -65.77 46.96
C SER A 422 3.42 -66.01 48.40
N GLU A 423 2.64 -65.10 48.98
CA GLU A 423 2.09 -65.29 50.34
C GLU A 423 0.94 -66.37 50.41
N THR A 424 0.16 -66.52 49.31
CA THR A 424 -0.89 -67.52 49.22
C THR A 424 -0.37 -68.94 48.99
N SER A 425 0.85 -69.11 48.56
CA SER A 425 1.48 -70.45 48.40
C SER A 425 2.21 -70.97 49.67
N ALA A 426 2.37 -70.13 50.72
CA ALA A 426 3.01 -70.57 51.98
C ALA A 426 2.00 -71.07 53.04
N PHE A 427 0.70 -71.08 52.68
CA PHE A 427 -0.37 -71.58 53.57
C PHE A 427 -1.09 -72.86 53.07
N ARG A 428 -0.40 -73.73 52.34
CA ARG A 428 -0.85 -75.06 52.00
C ARG A 428 0.14 -76.11 52.42
#